data_3828c3f03240ab7aee9e2005828bf051
#
_entry.id   3828c3f03240ab7aee9e2005828bf051
#
_cell.length_a   1.000
_cell.length_b   1.000
_cell.length_c   1.000
_cell.angle_alpha   90.00
_cell.angle_beta   90.00
_cell.angle_gamma   90.00
#
_symmetry.space_group_name_H-M   'P 1'
#
loop_
_entity.id
_entity.type
_entity.pdbx_description
1 polymer ?
#
loop_
_entity_poly.entity_id
_entity_poly.type
_entity_poly.pdbx_seq_one_letter_code
_entity_poly.pdbx_strand_id
1 'polypeptide(L)'
;SPYWAAKGFSFLSLPPEHPFWHAKEEPIPAEQGDTASVIEQAGFVLRNFGGRSELLNAGVAVALCNTRFGPFKWSKLAYRSGVGTLLPRPDQIPRDLSLVATARDGSVYGRYMTTPVVLSENCAVSSYSLGSKNDPFHLSVYTMVFWNQGWLFIVHVGEAVVGPMGPDG
;
A
#
# COMPACT_ATOMS: atom_id res chain seq x y z
N SER A 1 -9.94 17.52 0.37
CA SER A 1 -10.82 18.65 0.74
C SER A 1 -10.38 19.22 2.08
N PRO A 2 -10.24 20.56 2.22
CA PRO A 2 -9.90 21.21 3.50
C PRO A 2 -10.87 20.83 4.62
N TYR A 3 -12.14 20.59 4.31
CA TYR A 3 -13.16 20.18 5.27
C TYR A 3 -12.88 18.86 5.97
N TRP A 4 -12.17 17.91 5.32
CA TRP A 4 -11.81 16.67 5.99
C TRP A 4 -10.74 16.87 7.08
N ALA A 5 -9.80 17.76 6.83
CA ALA A 5 -8.81 18.13 7.84
C ALA A 5 -9.46 18.86 9.04
N ALA A 6 -10.49 19.68 8.77
CA ALA A 6 -11.23 20.39 9.81
C ALA A 6 -11.99 19.48 10.79
N LYS A 7 -12.32 18.23 10.39
CA LYS A 7 -12.96 17.27 11.32
C LYS A 7 -12.07 16.92 12.52
N GLY A 8 -10.75 16.97 12.37
CA GLY A 8 -9.82 16.79 13.47
C GLY A 8 -9.96 17.86 14.57
N PHE A 9 -10.60 18.98 14.28
CA PHE A 9 -10.82 20.06 15.23
C PHE A 9 -12.22 20.09 15.85
N SER A 10 -13.05 19.06 15.61
CA SER A 10 -14.41 18.98 16.15
C SER A 10 -14.45 19.02 17.69
N PHE A 11 -13.38 18.56 18.34
CA PHE A 11 -13.25 18.63 19.80
C PHE A 11 -13.24 20.07 20.35
N LEU A 12 -12.87 21.07 19.54
CA LEU A 12 -12.90 22.49 19.96
C LEU A 12 -14.32 23.01 20.27
N SER A 13 -15.36 22.27 19.85
CA SER A 13 -16.74 22.58 20.21
C SER A 13 -17.18 22.02 21.58
N LEU A 14 -16.33 21.25 22.24
CA LEU A 14 -16.62 20.73 23.58
C LEU A 14 -16.58 21.85 24.62
N PRO A 15 -17.51 21.83 25.59
CA PRO A 15 -17.52 22.85 26.65
C PRO A 15 -16.26 22.74 27.51
N PRO A 16 -15.81 23.84 28.14
CA PRO A 16 -14.57 23.89 28.93
C PRO A 16 -14.50 22.86 30.06
N GLU A 17 -15.65 22.45 30.59
CA GLU A 17 -15.76 21.47 31.69
C GLU A 17 -15.72 20.02 31.21
N HIS A 18 -15.63 19.79 29.86
CA HIS A 18 -15.64 18.45 29.33
C HIS A 18 -14.37 17.68 29.79
N PRO A 19 -14.48 16.39 30.20
CA PRO A 19 -13.36 15.60 30.68
C PRO A 19 -12.18 15.53 29.72
N PHE A 20 -12.40 15.71 28.43
CA PHE A 20 -11.36 15.77 27.41
C PHE A 20 -10.28 16.82 27.74
N TRP A 21 -10.65 17.99 28.24
CA TRP A 21 -9.71 19.08 28.53
C TRP A 21 -8.89 18.87 29.81
N HIS A 22 -9.34 17.96 30.65
CA HIS A 22 -8.72 17.63 31.94
C HIS A 22 -8.06 16.25 31.91
N ALA A 23 -8.14 15.54 30.77
CA ALA A 23 -7.50 14.25 30.62
C ALA A 23 -5.97 14.41 30.68
N LYS A 24 -5.32 13.52 31.43
CA LYS A 24 -3.87 13.42 31.41
C LYS A 24 -3.42 12.91 30.05
N GLU A 25 -2.47 13.61 29.45
CA GLU A 25 -1.83 13.17 28.23
C GLU A 25 -1.03 11.88 28.49
N GLU A 26 -1.26 10.88 27.67
CA GLU A 26 -0.52 9.60 27.71
C GLU A 26 0.26 9.42 26.43
N PRO A 27 1.47 8.85 26.50
CA PRO A 27 2.26 8.59 25.30
C PRO A 27 1.55 7.58 24.39
N ILE A 28 1.55 7.85 23.10
CA ILE A 28 1.04 6.89 22.09
C ILE A 28 1.97 5.67 22.01
N PRO A 29 1.49 4.50 21.57
CA PRO A 29 2.31 3.28 21.47
C PRO A 29 3.64 3.48 20.71
N ALA A 30 3.67 4.35 19.71
CA ALA A 30 4.89 4.67 18.95
C ALA A 30 5.98 5.39 19.78
N GLU A 31 5.59 6.04 20.88
CA GLU A 31 6.50 6.73 21.79
C GLU A 31 7.00 5.81 22.91
N GLN A 32 6.31 4.69 23.15
CA GLN A 32 6.65 3.72 24.20
C GLN A 32 7.70 2.70 23.76
N GLY A 33 8.00 2.62 22.46
CA GLY A 33 9.01 1.74 21.91
C GLY A 33 8.63 1.17 20.55
N ASP A 34 9.45 0.24 20.09
CA ASP A 34 9.23 -0.44 18.83
C ASP A 34 8.06 -1.44 18.95
N THR A 35 7.12 -1.35 18.03
CA THR A 35 5.93 -2.22 17.98
C THR A 35 5.64 -2.69 16.58
N ALA A 36 5.01 -3.85 16.45
CA ALA A 36 4.47 -4.34 15.20
C ALA A 36 3.05 -4.87 15.40
N SER A 37 2.21 -4.74 14.39
CA SER A 37 0.82 -5.21 14.40
C SER A 37 0.41 -5.65 13.00
N VAL A 38 -0.29 -6.77 12.93
CA VAL A 38 -0.88 -7.31 11.70
C VAL A 38 -2.38 -7.02 11.70
N ILE A 39 -2.87 -6.45 10.60
CA ILE A 39 -4.28 -6.20 10.34
C ILE A 39 -4.69 -7.09 9.16
N GLU A 40 -5.07 -8.33 9.46
CA GLU A 40 -5.34 -9.37 8.46
C GLU A 40 -6.43 -8.95 7.47
N GLN A 41 -7.53 -8.36 7.96
CA GLN A 41 -8.68 -7.95 7.16
C GLN A 41 -8.34 -6.91 6.10
N ALA A 42 -7.32 -6.09 6.36
CA ALA A 42 -6.84 -5.06 5.44
C ALA A 42 -5.63 -5.53 4.63
N GLY A 43 -4.98 -6.62 5.02
CA GLY A 43 -3.71 -7.07 4.44
C GLY A 43 -2.55 -6.13 4.80
N PHE A 44 -2.58 -5.54 6.00
CA PHE A 44 -1.59 -4.55 6.44
C PHE A 44 -0.69 -5.10 7.54
N VAL A 45 0.56 -4.70 7.48
CA VAL A 45 1.50 -4.83 8.60
C VAL A 45 1.96 -3.43 8.99
N LEU A 46 1.68 -3.04 10.21
CA LEU A 46 2.09 -1.75 10.80
C LEU A 46 3.27 -1.99 11.72
N ARG A 47 4.22 -1.07 11.69
CA ARG A 47 5.36 -1.09 12.60
C ARG A 47 5.72 0.33 13.02
N ASN A 48 6.07 0.48 14.31
CA ASN A 48 6.79 1.64 14.81
C ASN A 48 8.21 1.22 15.13
N PHE A 49 9.19 1.91 14.61
CA PHE A 49 10.60 1.60 14.78
C PHE A 49 11.44 2.88 14.79
N GLY A 50 12.19 3.09 15.85
CA GLY A 50 13.07 4.26 15.98
C GLY A 50 12.32 5.59 15.81
N GLY A 51 11.11 5.72 16.37
CA GLY A 51 10.27 6.91 16.29
C GLY A 51 9.62 7.15 14.90
N ARG A 52 9.59 6.14 14.05
CA ARG A 52 8.95 6.20 12.71
C ARG A 52 7.86 5.15 12.62
N SER A 53 6.77 5.51 11.94
CA SER A 53 5.71 4.57 11.61
C SER A 53 5.84 4.13 10.16
N GLU A 54 5.72 2.84 9.93
CA GLU A 54 5.79 2.20 8.62
C GLU A 54 4.60 1.26 8.44
N LEU A 55 4.09 1.17 7.21
CA LEU A 55 3.02 0.26 6.84
C LEU A 55 3.44 -0.52 5.60
N LEU A 56 3.33 -1.85 5.65
CA LEU A 56 3.37 -2.71 4.47
C LEU A 56 1.95 -3.04 4.03
N ASN A 57 1.70 -2.98 2.75
CA ASN A 57 0.39 -3.21 2.16
C ASN A 57 0.42 -4.39 1.19
N ALA A 58 -0.01 -5.55 1.66
CA ALA A 58 -0.32 -6.72 0.85
C ALA A 58 -1.82 -6.81 0.49
N GLY A 59 -2.61 -5.87 0.98
CA GLY A 59 -4.05 -5.81 0.76
C GLY A 59 -4.44 -5.33 -0.63
N VAL A 60 -5.72 -5.14 -0.82
CA VAL A 60 -6.31 -4.75 -2.10
C VAL A 60 -5.75 -3.41 -2.56
N ALA A 61 -5.25 -3.36 -3.78
CA ALA A 61 -4.94 -2.12 -4.45
C ALA A 61 -6.25 -1.41 -4.84
N VAL A 62 -6.42 -0.17 -4.41
CA VAL A 62 -7.63 0.64 -4.68
C VAL A 62 -7.60 1.22 -6.11
N ALA A 63 -7.17 0.41 -7.07
CA ALA A 63 -7.07 0.83 -8.47
C ALA A 63 -8.43 1.00 -9.14
N LEU A 64 -9.49 0.40 -8.58
CA LEU A 64 -10.86 0.47 -9.09
C LEU A 64 -11.58 1.77 -8.75
N CYS A 65 -11.07 2.55 -7.82
CA CYS A 65 -11.65 3.84 -7.57
C CYS A 65 -11.26 4.77 -8.72
N ASN A 66 -12.20 5.13 -9.57
CA ASN A 66 -12.13 6.23 -10.54
C ASN A 66 -11.82 7.59 -9.88
N THR A 67 -11.26 7.58 -8.68
CA THR A 67 -10.81 8.77 -8.00
C THR A 67 -9.43 9.11 -8.51
N ARG A 68 -9.29 10.31 -9.04
CA ARG A 68 -8.09 10.91 -9.64
C ARG A 68 -6.77 10.63 -8.93
N PHE A 69 -6.80 10.21 -7.66
CA PHE A 69 -5.62 9.96 -6.83
C PHE A 69 -5.69 8.67 -5.99
N GLY A 70 -6.73 7.85 -6.18
CA GLY A 70 -6.93 6.64 -5.39
C GLY A 70 -5.73 5.68 -5.45
N PRO A 71 -5.27 5.29 -6.64
CA PRO A 71 -4.14 4.37 -6.78
C PRO A 71 -2.86 4.86 -6.12
N PHE A 72 -2.61 6.17 -6.13
CA PHE A 72 -1.40 6.77 -5.56
C PHE A 72 -1.43 6.90 -4.05
N LYS A 73 -2.63 7.03 -3.47
CA LYS A 73 -2.80 7.20 -2.03
C LYS A 73 -2.82 5.88 -1.27
N TRP A 74 -3.44 4.85 -1.85
CA TRP A 74 -3.83 3.66 -1.10
C TRP A 74 -3.25 2.35 -1.64
N SER A 75 -2.57 2.39 -2.80
CA SER A 75 -2.09 1.19 -3.49
C SER A 75 -0.58 0.99 -3.45
N LYS A 76 0.14 1.76 -2.64
CA LYS A 76 1.59 1.56 -2.48
C LYS A 76 1.88 0.30 -1.69
N LEU A 77 2.99 -0.34 -2.00
CA LEU A 77 3.48 -1.52 -1.26
C LEU A 77 3.93 -1.17 0.16
N ALA A 78 4.45 0.04 0.33
CA ALA A 78 4.91 0.50 1.63
C ALA A 78 4.69 2.01 1.81
N TYR A 79 4.47 2.41 3.05
CA TYR A 79 4.38 3.80 3.48
C TYR A 79 5.30 4.00 4.68
N ARG A 80 5.90 5.19 4.78
CA ARG A 80 6.77 5.56 5.90
C ARG A 80 6.44 6.98 6.33
N SER A 81 6.34 7.22 7.64
CA SER A 81 6.21 8.57 8.19
C SER A 81 7.41 9.44 7.80
N GLY A 82 7.16 10.71 7.54
CA GLY A 82 8.19 11.65 7.09
C GLY A 82 8.61 11.53 5.63
N VAL A 83 8.09 10.56 4.88
CA VAL A 83 8.30 10.43 3.44
C VAL A 83 7.02 10.82 2.71
N GLY A 84 7.09 11.91 1.96
CA GLY A 84 5.97 12.39 1.16
C GLY A 84 5.55 11.38 0.09
N THR A 85 4.27 11.38 -0.22
CA THR A 85 3.75 10.61 -1.37
C THR A 85 4.14 11.29 -2.65
N LEU A 86 4.92 10.63 -3.49
CA LEU A 86 5.10 11.07 -4.88
C LEU A 86 3.75 10.95 -5.57
N LEU A 87 3.24 12.07 -6.07
CA LEU A 87 2.02 12.12 -6.88
C LEU A 87 2.45 12.19 -8.34
N PRO A 88 2.43 11.07 -9.08
CA PRO A 88 2.65 11.13 -10.50
C PRO A 88 1.49 11.87 -11.19
N ARG A 89 1.67 12.20 -12.46
CA ARG A 89 0.61 12.80 -13.27
C ARG A 89 -0.64 11.90 -13.25
N PRO A 90 -1.85 12.47 -13.38
CA PRO A 90 -3.11 11.73 -13.26
C PRO A 90 -3.27 10.55 -14.23
N ASP A 91 -2.52 10.54 -15.30
CA ASP A 91 -2.49 9.54 -16.38
C ASP A 91 -1.41 8.45 -16.19
N GLN A 92 -0.63 8.52 -15.12
CA GLN A 92 0.47 7.58 -14.88
C GLN A 92 0.09 6.53 -13.84
N ILE A 93 0.49 5.28 -14.10
CA ILE A 93 0.43 4.21 -13.12
C ILE A 93 1.45 4.47 -12.01
N PRO A 94 1.06 4.28 -10.73
CA PRO A 94 2.00 4.41 -9.61
C PRO A 94 3.19 3.46 -9.80
N ARG A 95 4.39 4.01 -9.89
CA ARG A 95 5.61 3.23 -10.12
C ARG A 95 6.45 3.05 -8.87
N ASP A 96 6.13 3.73 -7.78
CA ASP A 96 6.95 3.66 -6.59
C ASP A 96 6.79 2.30 -5.90
N LEU A 97 7.88 1.57 -5.90
CA LEU A 97 8.08 0.27 -5.30
C LEU A 97 7.24 -0.88 -5.90
N SER A 98 6.38 -0.61 -6.88
CA SER A 98 5.55 -1.63 -7.52
C SER A 98 6.17 -2.12 -8.83
N LEU A 99 5.99 -3.41 -9.13
CA LEU A 99 6.32 -3.94 -10.43
C LEU A 99 5.34 -3.41 -11.47
N VAL A 100 5.86 -2.94 -12.59
CA VAL A 100 5.11 -2.46 -13.74
C VAL A 100 5.61 -3.18 -14.99
N ALA A 101 4.69 -3.64 -15.81
CA ALA A 101 5.01 -4.20 -17.11
C ALA A 101 4.54 -3.28 -18.23
N THR A 102 5.33 -3.21 -19.30
CA THR A 102 4.96 -2.50 -20.52
C THR A 102 4.93 -3.48 -21.67
N ALA A 103 3.78 -3.61 -22.32
CA ALA A 103 3.63 -4.44 -23.51
C ALA A 103 4.25 -3.76 -24.75
N ARG A 104 4.40 -4.52 -25.84
CA ARG A 104 4.99 -4.01 -27.09
C ARG A 104 4.19 -2.89 -27.74
N ASP A 105 2.88 -2.89 -27.54
CA ASP A 105 1.95 -1.84 -28.03
C ASP A 105 1.98 -0.56 -27.18
N GLY A 106 2.81 -0.52 -26.13
CA GLY A 106 2.93 0.59 -25.20
C GLY A 106 1.93 0.54 -24.02
N SER A 107 1.04 -0.46 -23.96
CA SER A 107 0.13 -0.65 -22.83
C SER A 107 0.93 -0.89 -21.55
N VAL A 108 0.49 -0.27 -20.46
CA VAL A 108 1.17 -0.33 -19.16
C VAL A 108 0.29 -1.00 -18.13
N TYR A 109 0.80 -2.03 -17.49
CA TYR A 109 0.12 -2.83 -16.48
C TYR A 109 0.78 -2.63 -15.13
N GLY A 110 0.01 -2.27 -14.15
CA GLY A 110 0.44 -2.14 -12.76
C GLY A 110 -0.30 -3.09 -11.84
N ARG A 111 0.08 -3.10 -10.59
CA ARG A 111 -0.54 -3.91 -9.55
C ARG A 111 -2.04 -3.61 -9.42
N TYR A 112 -2.84 -4.65 -9.54
CA TYR A 112 -4.29 -4.58 -9.52
C TYR A 112 -4.85 -5.82 -8.82
N MET A 113 -5.90 -5.68 -7.99
CA MET A 113 -6.54 -6.79 -7.27
C MET A 113 -5.55 -7.74 -6.58
N THR A 114 -4.91 -7.25 -5.55
CA THR A 114 -3.97 -8.03 -4.76
C THR A 114 -4.69 -8.90 -3.73
N THR A 115 -4.11 -10.08 -3.49
CA THR A 115 -4.54 -10.99 -2.44
C THR A 115 -3.39 -11.16 -1.44
N PRO A 116 -3.61 -10.91 -0.15
CA PRO A 116 -2.63 -11.24 0.88
C PRO A 116 -2.37 -12.75 0.91
N VAL A 117 -1.11 -13.15 0.97
CA VAL A 117 -0.68 -14.57 1.02
C VAL A 117 -0.07 -14.88 2.37
N VAL A 118 0.82 -14.02 2.84
CA VAL A 118 1.45 -14.13 4.17
C VAL A 118 1.52 -12.75 4.80
N LEU A 119 1.17 -12.68 6.06
CA LEU A 119 1.33 -11.50 6.90
C LEU A 119 2.01 -11.93 8.21
N SER A 120 3.06 -11.22 8.57
CA SER A 120 3.74 -11.36 9.86
C SER A 120 4.24 -9.99 10.31
N GLU A 121 4.69 -9.85 11.54
CA GLU A 121 5.13 -8.57 12.13
C GLU A 121 6.20 -7.83 11.34
N ASN A 122 6.95 -8.51 10.49
CA ASN A 122 8.03 -7.91 9.71
C ASN A 122 7.94 -8.19 8.20
N CYS A 123 6.91 -8.89 7.72
CA CYS A 123 6.79 -9.33 6.35
C CYS A 123 5.34 -9.31 5.86
N ALA A 124 5.16 -8.88 4.62
CA ALA A 124 3.91 -8.96 3.90
C ALA A 124 4.15 -9.55 2.51
N VAL A 125 3.44 -10.61 2.16
CA VAL A 125 3.47 -11.24 0.84
C VAL A 125 2.10 -11.09 0.19
N SER A 126 2.08 -10.62 -1.04
CA SER A 126 0.86 -10.51 -1.85
C SER A 126 1.02 -11.21 -3.19
N SER A 127 -0.08 -11.71 -3.73
CA SER A 127 -0.16 -12.19 -5.11
C SER A 127 -1.09 -11.30 -5.92
N TYR A 128 -0.79 -11.12 -7.20
CA TYR A 128 -1.60 -10.36 -8.15
C TYR A 128 -1.23 -10.72 -9.59
N SER A 129 -2.03 -10.25 -10.54
CA SER A 129 -1.74 -10.41 -11.96
C SER A 129 -1.43 -9.05 -12.60
N LEU A 130 -0.50 -9.05 -13.54
CA LEU A 130 -0.30 -7.97 -14.51
C LEU A 130 -0.89 -8.43 -15.84
N GLY A 131 -1.75 -7.61 -16.42
CA GLY A 131 -2.56 -8.00 -17.57
C GLY A 131 -3.78 -8.85 -17.20
N SER A 132 -4.61 -9.15 -18.16
CA SER A 132 -5.79 -10.02 -18.04
C SER A 132 -5.48 -11.39 -18.64
N LYS A 133 -6.19 -12.42 -18.18
CA LYS A 133 -6.08 -13.77 -18.78
C LYS A 133 -6.41 -13.81 -20.27
N ASN A 134 -7.14 -12.82 -20.76
CA ASN A 134 -7.53 -12.70 -22.17
C ASN A 134 -6.58 -11.78 -22.97
N ASP A 135 -5.61 -11.14 -22.29
CA ASP A 135 -4.61 -10.31 -22.95
C ASP A 135 -3.47 -11.19 -23.46
N PRO A 136 -2.79 -10.78 -24.54
CA PRO A 136 -1.59 -11.47 -25.03
C PRO A 136 -0.45 -11.45 -24.00
N PHE A 137 -0.57 -10.61 -22.97
CA PHE A 137 0.34 -10.53 -21.85
C PHE A 137 -0.39 -10.82 -20.54
N HIS A 138 0.03 -11.87 -19.87
CA HIS A 138 -0.42 -12.20 -18.51
C HIS A 138 0.76 -12.68 -17.68
N LEU A 139 0.98 -12.02 -16.55
CA LEU A 139 2.04 -12.35 -15.60
C LEU A 139 1.44 -12.52 -14.21
N SER A 140 1.59 -13.68 -13.62
CA SER A 140 1.32 -13.89 -12.20
C SER A 140 2.51 -13.44 -11.38
N VAL A 141 2.28 -12.61 -10.36
CA VAL A 141 3.33 -12.00 -9.55
C VAL A 141 3.09 -12.28 -8.08
N TYR A 142 4.16 -12.66 -7.41
CA TYR A 142 4.27 -12.60 -5.95
C TYR A 142 5.19 -11.46 -5.57
N THR A 143 4.76 -10.63 -4.65
CA THR A 143 5.59 -9.57 -4.09
C THR A 143 5.72 -9.80 -2.59
N MET A 144 6.95 -9.94 -2.14
CA MET A 144 7.34 -9.99 -0.74
C MET A 144 7.94 -8.64 -0.35
N VAL A 145 7.44 -8.04 0.71
CA VAL A 145 7.97 -6.82 1.30
C VAL A 145 8.29 -7.13 2.76
N PHE A 146 9.51 -6.89 3.19
CA PHE A 146 9.92 -7.20 4.55
C PHE A 146 10.99 -6.25 5.08
N TRP A 147 11.04 -6.12 6.41
CA TRP A 147 12.08 -5.39 7.10
C TRP A 147 13.16 -6.32 7.64
N ASN A 148 14.40 -5.91 7.47
CA ASN A 148 15.54 -6.56 8.10
C ASN A 148 16.62 -5.53 8.44
N GLN A 149 17.04 -5.48 9.70
CA GLN A 149 18.11 -4.60 10.19
C GLN A 149 17.95 -3.12 9.75
N GLY A 150 16.72 -2.58 9.79
CA GLY A 150 16.43 -1.20 9.40
C GLY A 150 16.26 -0.96 7.90
N TRP A 151 16.47 -1.98 7.07
CA TRP A 151 16.24 -1.94 5.64
C TRP A 151 14.86 -2.49 5.27
N LEU A 152 14.25 -1.88 4.27
CA LEU A 152 13.06 -2.39 3.61
C LEU A 152 13.49 -3.10 2.33
N PHE A 153 13.19 -4.39 2.25
CA PHE A 153 13.44 -5.21 1.07
C PHE A 153 12.15 -5.45 0.31
N ILE A 154 12.22 -5.41 -1.01
CA ILE A 154 11.11 -5.73 -1.90
C ILE A 154 11.61 -6.73 -2.91
N VAL A 155 10.94 -7.88 -2.98
CA VAL A 155 11.26 -8.97 -3.91
C VAL A 155 10.02 -9.25 -4.74
N HIS A 156 10.17 -9.21 -6.05
CA HIS A 156 9.12 -9.58 -6.99
C HIS A 156 9.51 -10.88 -7.70
N VAL A 157 8.60 -11.85 -7.69
CA VAL A 157 8.72 -13.09 -8.43
C VAL A 157 7.56 -13.17 -9.40
N GLY A 158 7.85 -13.22 -10.69
CA GLY A 158 6.84 -13.26 -11.74
C GLY A 158 6.95 -14.54 -12.56
N GLU A 159 5.81 -15.15 -12.89
CA GLU A 159 5.69 -16.26 -13.80
C GLU A 159 4.84 -15.84 -15.01
N ALA A 160 5.44 -15.88 -16.20
CA ALA A 160 4.73 -15.58 -17.43
C ALA A 160 3.83 -16.77 -17.78
N VAL A 161 2.54 -16.53 -17.88
CA VAL A 161 1.61 -17.49 -18.46
C VAL A 161 1.62 -17.28 -19.97
N VAL A 162 2.38 -18.12 -20.67
CA VAL A 162 2.34 -18.14 -22.13
C VAL A 162 1.02 -18.80 -22.53
N GLY A 163 0.05 -17.99 -22.95
CA GLY A 163 -1.15 -18.52 -23.60
C GLY A 163 -0.78 -19.31 -24.87
N PRO A 164 -1.60 -20.24 -25.33
CA PRO A 164 -1.36 -20.90 -26.60
C PRO A 164 -1.22 -19.80 -27.67
N MET A 165 -0.05 -19.80 -28.35
CA MET A 165 0.12 -18.97 -29.53
C MET A 165 -1.01 -19.34 -30.49
N GLY A 166 -1.79 -18.36 -30.94
CA GLY A 166 -2.77 -18.56 -31.97
C GLY A 166 -2.10 -19.16 -33.22
N PRO A 167 -2.87 -19.83 -34.08
CA PRO A 167 -2.30 -20.55 -35.24
C PRO A 167 -1.56 -19.65 -36.25
N ASP A 168 -1.52 -18.34 -36.04
CA ASP A 168 -0.92 -17.34 -36.95
C ASP A 168 0.29 -16.60 -36.30
N GLY A 169 1.01 -17.25 -35.41
CA GLY A 169 2.19 -16.69 -34.71
C GLY A 169 3.49 -16.77 -35.49
#